data_7ca48c73abdcf24893c14a1927ae3df1
#
_entry.id   7ca48c73abdcf24893c14a1927ae3df1
#
_cell.length_a   1.000
_cell.length_b   1.000
_cell.length_c   1.000
_cell.angle_alpha   90.00
_cell.angle_beta   90.00
_cell.angle_gamma   90.00
#
_symmetry.space_group_name_H-M   'P 1'
#
loop_
_entity.id
_entity.type
_entity.pdbx_description
1 polymer ?
#
loop_
_entity_poly.entity_id
_entity_poly.type
_entity_poly.pdbx_seq_one_letter_code
_entity_poly.pdbx_strand_id
1 'polypeptide(L)'
;MLMALNVDKNLKTYYSIKEVAKMFSLTESTLRYWETEFPYLKPRTTANNVRQYTEKDIEQLRLIYNLVKVRGFKIAAARKMISSNRDGVEKSAKVIEQLIDVRNQLQELKEVLEKIV
;
A
#
# COMPACT_ATOMS: atom_id res chain seq x y z
N MET A 1 8.97 18.33 -19.80
CA MET A 1 10.10 17.52 -19.89
C MET A 1 10.70 17.22 -18.58
N LEU A 2 11.05 18.18 -17.95
CA LEU A 2 11.84 18.06 -16.79
C LEU A 2 11.09 17.59 -15.58
N MET A 3 9.79 17.78 -15.58
CA MET A 3 8.96 17.36 -14.47
C MET A 3 9.01 15.86 -14.23
N ALA A 4 8.95 15.10 -15.28
CA ALA A 4 9.04 13.66 -15.16
C ALA A 4 10.36 13.21 -14.59
N LEU A 5 11.42 13.88 -15.00
CA LEU A 5 12.76 13.59 -14.48
C LEU A 5 12.87 13.89 -13.00
N ASN A 6 12.21 14.95 -12.56
CA ASN A 6 12.24 15.31 -11.16
C ASN A 6 11.54 14.28 -10.29
N VAL A 7 10.46 13.71 -10.79
CA VAL A 7 9.77 12.65 -10.09
C VAL A 7 10.70 11.46 -9.89
N ASP A 8 11.42 11.08 -10.92
CA ASP A 8 12.36 9.97 -10.83
C ASP A 8 13.46 10.22 -9.81
N LYS A 9 13.93 11.46 -9.72
CA LYS A 9 14.96 11.83 -8.76
C LYS A 9 14.48 11.75 -7.33
N ASN A 10 13.20 11.90 -7.11
CA ASN A 10 12.62 11.85 -5.78
C ASN A 10 12.41 10.43 -5.28
N LEU A 11 12.56 9.45 -6.13
CA LEU A 11 12.41 8.05 -5.75
C LEU A 11 13.69 7.59 -5.08
N LYS A 12 13.63 7.46 -3.79
CA LYS A 12 14.73 6.90 -3.02
C LYS A 12 14.59 5.38 -2.96
N THR A 13 15.72 4.71 -2.92
CA THR A 13 15.72 3.26 -2.72
C THR A 13 15.34 2.94 -1.28
N TYR A 14 15.84 3.71 -0.34
CA TYR A 14 15.61 3.50 1.09
C TYR A 14 15.32 4.80 1.81
N TYR A 15 14.49 4.70 2.84
CA TYR A 15 14.14 5.81 3.72
C TYR A 15 14.53 5.45 5.15
N SER A 16 15.04 6.43 5.90
CA SER A 16 15.38 6.21 7.31
C SER A 16 14.12 6.21 8.17
N ILE A 17 14.24 5.69 9.37
CA ILE A 17 13.11 5.71 10.32
C ILE A 17 12.68 7.14 10.64
N LYS A 18 13.62 8.07 10.70
CA LYS A 18 13.31 9.48 10.94
C LYS A 18 12.48 10.07 9.80
N GLU A 19 12.88 9.80 8.58
CA GLU A 19 12.15 10.27 7.40
C GLU A 19 10.73 9.70 7.36
N VAL A 20 10.60 8.41 7.63
CA VAL A 20 9.30 7.74 7.61
C VAL A 20 8.41 8.27 8.74
N ALA A 21 8.96 8.44 9.94
CA ALA A 21 8.22 9.00 11.06
C ALA A 21 7.68 10.38 10.72
N LYS A 22 8.48 11.18 10.07
CA LYS A 22 8.09 12.53 9.64
C LYS A 22 7.00 12.48 8.58
N MET A 23 7.11 11.57 7.63
CA MET A 23 6.11 11.40 6.57
C MET A 23 4.72 11.10 7.12
N PHE A 24 4.64 10.31 8.17
CA PHE A 24 3.37 9.88 8.76
C PHE A 24 3.01 10.65 10.02
N SER A 25 3.81 11.61 10.43
CA SER A 25 3.62 12.34 11.70
C SER A 25 3.53 11.40 12.90
N LEU A 26 4.39 10.40 12.90
CA LEU A 26 4.47 9.41 13.97
C LEU A 26 5.81 9.52 14.68
N THR A 27 5.91 8.88 15.85
CA THR A 27 7.18 8.76 16.53
C THR A 27 7.93 7.53 16.03
N GLU A 28 9.26 7.54 16.19
CA GLU A 28 10.05 6.38 15.84
C GLU A 28 9.67 5.16 16.70
N SER A 29 9.32 5.41 17.96
CA SER A 29 8.85 4.35 18.86
C SER A 29 7.61 3.65 18.33
N THR A 30 6.68 4.40 17.79
CA THR A 30 5.47 3.84 17.20
C THR A 30 5.81 2.95 16.02
N LEU A 31 6.73 3.38 15.18
CA LEU A 31 7.16 2.58 14.03
C LEU A 31 7.81 1.28 14.47
N ARG A 32 8.67 1.33 15.48
CA ARG A 32 9.30 0.13 16.01
C ARG A 32 8.28 -0.83 16.61
N TYR A 33 7.29 -0.30 17.33
CA TYR A 33 6.22 -1.09 17.88
C TYR A 33 5.41 -1.78 16.78
N TRP A 34 5.08 -1.07 15.70
CA TRP A 34 4.36 -1.65 14.59
C TRP A 34 5.15 -2.76 13.90
N GLU A 35 6.47 -2.63 13.81
CA GLU A 35 7.30 -3.71 13.27
C GLU A 35 7.16 -4.99 14.07
N THR A 36 7.01 -4.89 15.38
CA THR A 36 6.83 -6.07 16.21
C THR A 36 5.43 -6.67 16.07
N GLU A 37 4.43 -5.83 15.80
CA GLU A 37 3.05 -6.27 15.73
C GLU A 37 2.61 -6.72 14.34
N PHE A 38 3.25 -6.20 13.30
CA PHE A 38 2.90 -6.52 11.92
C PHE A 38 4.03 -7.30 11.26
N PRO A 39 3.86 -8.63 11.12
CA PRO A 39 4.95 -9.49 10.61
C PRO A 39 5.40 -9.14 9.19
N TYR A 40 4.53 -8.52 8.41
CA TYR A 40 4.84 -8.16 7.02
C TYR A 40 5.60 -6.85 6.89
N LEU A 41 5.70 -6.10 7.97
CA LEU A 41 6.45 -4.86 7.99
C LEU A 41 7.86 -5.17 8.48
N LYS A 42 8.76 -5.47 7.55
CA LYS A 42 10.14 -5.86 7.86
C LYS A 42 11.12 -5.00 7.08
N PRO A 43 11.41 -3.80 7.57
CA PRO A 43 12.44 -2.98 6.92
C PRO A 43 13.79 -3.66 7.04
N ARG A 44 14.61 -3.44 6.04
CA ARG A 44 15.97 -3.95 6.04
C ARG A 44 16.77 -3.24 7.12
N THR A 45 17.67 -3.98 7.76
CA THR A 45 18.56 -3.42 8.77
C THR A 45 20.00 -3.56 8.30
N THR A 46 20.77 -2.48 8.39
CA THR A 46 22.19 -2.51 8.04
C THR A 46 23.01 -3.12 9.16
N ALA A 47 24.28 -3.34 8.89
CA ALA A 47 25.21 -3.89 9.90
C ALA A 47 25.29 -3.01 11.16
N ASN A 48 25.00 -1.71 11.03
CA ASN A 48 25.01 -0.78 12.16
C ASN A 48 23.63 -0.64 12.82
N ASN A 49 22.73 -1.57 12.56
CA ASN A 49 21.36 -1.57 13.09
C ASN A 49 20.54 -0.35 12.65
N VAL A 50 20.86 0.20 11.48
CA VAL A 50 20.08 1.30 10.90
C VAL A 50 18.99 0.72 10.02
N ARG A 51 17.74 1.12 10.27
CA ARG A 51 16.60 0.67 9.48
C ARG A 51 16.55 1.37 8.13
N GLN A 52 16.27 0.58 7.09
CA GLN A 52 16.10 1.09 5.74
C GLN A 52 14.74 0.64 5.22
N TYR A 53 13.82 1.59 5.10
CA TYR A 53 12.46 1.32 4.61
C TYR A 53 12.41 1.45 3.10
N THR A 54 11.84 0.46 2.42
CA THR A 54 11.64 0.51 0.97
C THR A 54 10.26 1.09 0.66
N GLU A 55 9.99 1.31 -0.62
CA GLU A 55 8.66 1.72 -1.06
C GLU A 55 7.58 0.74 -0.63
N LYS A 56 7.87 -0.55 -0.67
CA LYS A 56 6.92 -1.58 -0.22
C LYS A 56 6.61 -1.44 1.26
N ASP A 57 7.62 -1.16 2.06
CA ASP A 57 7.44 -0.94 3.49
C ASP A 57 6.59 0.29 3.75
N ILE A 58 6.78 1.34 2.96
CA ILE A 58 6.01 2.56 3.08
C ILE A 58 4.55 2.33 2.70
N GLU A 59 4.28 1.54 1.69
CA GLU A 59 2.93 1.15 1.32
C GLU A 59 2.24 0.37 2.44
N GLN A 60 2.96 -0.56 3.06
CA GLN A 60 2.45 -1.29 4.22
C GLN A 60 2.15 -0.34 5.38
N LEU A 61 3.03 0.61 5.62
CA LEU A 61 2.79 1.61 6.67
C LEU A 61 1.58 2.47 6.39
N ARG A 62 1.35 2.85 5.14
CA ARG A 62 0.14 3.60 4.78
C ARG A 62 -1.12 2.81 5.09
N LEU A 63 -1.09 1.53 4.78
CA LEU A 63 -2.23 0.66 5.07
C LEU A 63 -2.46 0.55 6.57
N ILE A 64 -1.40 0.31 7.34
CA ILE A 64 -1.48 0.22 8.80
C ILE A 64 -1.98 1.54 9.39
N TYR A 65 -1.41 2.65 8.93
CA TYR A 65 -1.80 3.98 9.39
C TYR A 65 -3.29 4.23 9.14
N ASN A 66 -3.76 3.90 7.95
CA ASN A 66 -5.16 4.08 7.59
C ASN A 66 -6.07 3.26 8.52
N LEU A 67 -5.75 2.01 8.75
CA LEU A 67 -6.57 1.15 9.59
C LEU A 67 -6.54 1.59 11.06
N VAL A 68 -5.37 1.90 11.59
CA VAL A 68 -5.21 2.17 13.02
C VAL A 68 -5.53 3.62 13.36
N LYS A 69 -5.00 4.58 12.61
CA LYS A 69 -5.12 6.01 12.95
C LYS A 69 -6.34 6.67 12.36
N VAL A 70 -6.70 6.32 11.13
CA VAL A 70 -7.83 6.94 10.46
C VAL A 70 -9.13 6.23 10.81
N ARG A 71 -9.16 4.91 10.67
CA ARG A 71 -10.36 4.12 10.93
C ARG A 71 -10.50 3.67 12.38
N GLY A 72 -9.44 3.80 13.17
CA GLY A 72 -9.49 3.48 14.59
C GLY A 72 -9.52 2.01 14.95
N PHE A 73 -9.09 1.14 14.07
CA PHE A 73 -9.02 -0.28 14.37
C PHE A 73 -7.93 -0.55 15.39
N LYS A 74 -8.18 -1.55 16.23
CA LYS A 74 -7.16 -2.03 17.15
C LYS A 74 -6.07 -2.76 16.38
N ILE A 75 -4.88 -2.80 16.94
CA ILE A 75 -3.72 -3.44 16.31
C ILE A 75 -4.02 -4.87 15.88
N ALA A 76 -4.64 -5.65 16.75
CA ALA A 76 -4.97 -7.05 16.44
C ALA A 76 -5.91 -7.17 15.24
N ALA A 77 -6.91 -6.31 15.17
CA ALA A 77 -7.86 -6.30 14.06
C ALA A 77 -7.19 -5.88 12.76
N ALA A 78 -6.35 -4.85 12.81
CA ALA A 78 -5.61 -4.39 11.64
C ALA A 78 -4.68 -5.48 11.12
N ARG A 79 -3.99 -6.17 12.01
CA ARG A 79 -3.10 -7.28 11.64
C ARG A 79 -3.87 -8.39 10.92
N LYS A 80 -5.04 -8.73 11.42
CA LYS A 80 -5.88 -9.74 10.81
C LYS A 80 -6.33 -9.35 9.41
N MET A 81 -6.75 -8.12 9.24
CA MET A 81 -7.20 -7.62 7.94
C MET A 81 -6.07 -7.62 6.91
N ILE A 82 -4.89 -7.19 7.30
CA ILE A 82 -3.74 -7.17 6.40
C ILE A 82 -3.33 -8.57 6.01
N SER A 83 -3.32 -9.50 6.96
CA SER A 83 -2.99 -10.90 6.70
C SER A 83 -3.96 -11.53 5.70
N SER A 84 -5.25 -11.29 5.88
CA SER A 84 -6.27 -11.79 4.95
C SER A 84 -6.11 -11.22 3.54
N ASN A 85 -5.80 -9.94 3.44
CA ASN A 85 -5.60 -9.30 2.15
C ASN A 85 -4.37 -9.85 1.41
N ARG A 86 -3.31 -10.15 2.12
CA ARG A 86 -2.12 -10.70 1.49
C ARG A 86 -2.38 -12.06 0.86
N ASP A 87 -3.15 -12.89 1.55
CA ASP A 87 -3.48 -14.22 1.03
C ASP A 87 -4.41 -14.14 -0.18
N GLY A 88 -5.19 -13.07 -0.26
CA GLY A 88 -6.15 -12.88 -1.33
C GLY A 88 -5.72 -11.99 -2.48
N VAL A 89 -4.50 -11.48 -2.48
CA VAL A 89 -4.07 -10.47 -3.47
C VAL A 89 -4.22 -10.95 -4.90
N GLU A 90 -3.77 -12.15 -5.22
CA GLU A 90 -3.88 -12.68 -6.58
C GLU A 90 -5.34 -12.88 -6.99
N LYS A 91 -6.16 -13.38 -6.08
CA LYS A 91 -7.59 -13.58 -6.34
C LYS A 91 -8.28 -12.24 -6.56
N SER A 92 -7.92 -11.24 -5.78
CA SER A 92 -8.48 -9.90 -5.91
C SER A 92 -8.13 -9.27 -7.26
N ALA A 93 -6.90 -9.43 -7.70
CA ALA A 93 -6.47 -8.92 -9.00
C ALA A 93 -7.28 -9.54 -10.13
N LYS A 94 -7.49 -10.86 -10.10
CA LYS A 94 -8.30 -11.55 -11.10
C LYS A 94 -9.75 -11.07 -11.10
N VAL A 95 -10.32 -10.86 -9.93
CA VAL A 95 -11.68 -10.37 -9.80
C VAL A 95 -11.80 -8.97 -10.42
N ILE A 96 -10.84 -8.11 -10.16
CA ILE A 96 -10.84 -6.77 -10.74
C ILE A 96 -10.77 -6.83 -12.27
N GLU A 97 -9.91 -7.68 -12.81
CA GLU A 97 -9.80 -7.87 -14.25
C GLU A 97 -11.13 -8.33 -14.85
N GLN A 98 -11.80 -9.28 -14.20
CA GLN A 98 -13.10 -9.77 -14.64
C GLN A 98 -14.16 -8.67 -14.61
N LEU A 99 -14.15 -7.84 -13.58
CA LEU A 99 -15.10 -6.73 -13.48
C LEU A 99 -14.89 -5.71 -14.59
N ILE A 100 -13.65 -5.41 -14.93
CA ILE A 100 -13.32 -4.50 -16.02
C ILE A 100 -13.81 -5.09 -17.34
N ASP A 101 -13.59 -6.37 -17.57
CA ASP A 101 -14.02 -7.04 -18.78
C ASP A 101 -15.54 -7.01 -18.95
N VAL A 102 -16.27 -7.32 -17.88
CA VAL A 102 -17.73 -7.28 -17.86
C VAL A 102 -18.21 -5.85 -18.16
N ARG A 103 -17.59 -4.85 -17.54
CA ARG A 103 -17.94 -3.46 -17.79
C ARG A 103 -17.77 -3.11 -19.28
N ASN A 104 -16.67 -3.54 -19.88
CA ASN A 104 -16.41 -3.29 -21.29
C ASN A 104 -17.44 -3.98 -22.19
N GLN A 105 -17.83 -5.20 -21.87
CA GLN A 105 -18.85 -5.92 -22.61
C GLN A 105 -20.20 -5.22 -22.53
N LEU A 106 -20.56 -4.70 -21.37
CA LEU A 106 -21.80 -3.96 -21.18
C LEU A 106 -21.78 -2.65 -21.98
N GLN A 107 -20.64 -2.00 -22.03
CA GLN A 107 -20.48 -0.78 -22.79
C GLN A 107 -20.67 -1.03 -24.30
N GLU A 108 -20.08 -2.10 -24.82
CA GLU A 108 -20.23 -2.49 -26.21
C GLU A 108 -21.68 -2.80 -26.54
N LEU A 109 -22.36 -3.53 -25.66
CA LEU A 109 -23.76 -3.85 -25.84
C LEU A 109 -24.62 -2.60 -25.88
N LYS A 110 -24.35 -1.64 -25.00
CA LYS A 110 -25.05 -0.38 -24.98
C LYS A 110 -24.89 0.36 -26.28
N GLU A 111 -23.68 0.40 -26.84
CA GLU A 111 -23.40 1.05 -28.10
C GLU A 111 -24.17 0.41 -29.26
N VAL A 112 -24.23 -0.92 -29.30
CA VAL A 112 -24.98 -1.65 -30.31
C VAL A 112 -26.46 -1.33 -30.21
N LEU A 113 -27.01 -1.31 -29.00
CA LEU A 113 -28.42 -1.00 -28.79
C LEU A 113 -28.75 0.43 -29.21
N GLU A 114 -27.89 1.38 -28.98
CA GLU A 114 -28.07 2.75 -29.40
C GLU A 114 -28.12 2.89 -30.92
N LYS A 115 -27.35 2.07 -31.64
CA LYS A 115 -27.35 2.07 -33.10
C LYS A 115 -28.62 1.47 -33.68
N ILE A 116 -29.22 0.53 -33.01
CA ILE A 116 -30.42 -0.14 -33.46
C ILE A 116 -31.65 0.78 -33.33
N VAL A 117 -31.65 1.56 -32.26
CA VAL A 117 -32.72 2.50 -32.00
C VAL A 117 -32.51 3.77 -32.83
#